data_6f06a75c5391ff2b8591d0206257324f
#
_entry.id   6f06a75c5391ff2b8591d0206257324f
#
_cell.length_a   1.000
_cell.length_b   1.000
_cell.length_c   1.000
_cell.angle_alpha   90.00
_cell.angle_beta   90.00
_cell.angle_gamma   90.00
#
_symmetry.space_group_name_H-M   'P 1'
#
loop_
_entity.id
_entity.type
_entity.pdbx_description
1 polymer ?
#
loop_
_entity_poly.entity_id
_entity_poly.type
_entity_poly.pdbx_seq_one_letter_code
_entity_poly.pdbx_strand_id
1 'polypeptide(L)'
;MYKRQEILEEDADILIPAAMELVINKENADKIKTPLIIEAANGPVSSEADEILSKKGVIIIPDLYANAGGVTVSYFEWIKNLSRIRLGRLQRRAQENQTTLMIEALEKMTGSKFPDEYKDLVMQGSAEIDLVRSGLEDTMRNTYEVISEVWNKNPNANDLRTSAMMVSVKRVMDSYHSLGL
;
A
#
# COMPACT_ATOMS: atom_id res chain seq x y z
N MET A 1 25.10 10.87 20.19
CA MET A 1 24.74 9.65 19.47
C MET A 1 23.60 9.01 20.25
N TYR A 2 22.37 9.11 19.73
CA TYR A 2 21.20 8.53 20.41
C TYR A 2 21.34 7.01 20.53
N LYS A 3 20.97 6.45 21.67
CA LYS A 3 20.80 5.00 21.77
C LYS A 3 19.59 4.61 20.91
N ARG A 4 19.61 3.43 20.26
CA ARG A 4 18.56 2.99 19.31
C ARG A 4 17.14 3.12 19.85
N GLN A 5 16.95 2.99 21.17
CA GLN A 5 15.66 3.10 21.85
C GLN A 5 15.23 4.55 22.10
N GLU A 6 16.18 5.48 22.28
CA GLU A 6 15.86 6.89 22.55
C GLU A 6 15.16 7.56 21.35
N ILE A 7 15.43 7.12 20.12
CA ILE A 7 14.79 7.65 18.92
C ILE A 7 13.29 7.36 18.86
N LEU A 8 12.81 6.28 19.50
CA LEU A 8 11.39 5.93 19.56
C LEU A 8 10.61 6.86 20.50
N GLU A 9 11.31 7.50 21.45
CA GLU A 9 10.73 8.36 22.48
C GLU A 9 10.80 9.86 22.10
N GLU A 10 11.33 10.18 20.90
CA GLU A 10 11.40 11.55 20.40
C GLU A 10 10.00 12.10 20.08
N ASP A 11 9.89 13.43 20.11
CA ASP A 11 8.67 14.14 19.76
C ASP A 11 8.57 14.25 18.23
N ALA A 12 7.62 13.53 17.65
CA ALA A 12 7.40 13.46 16.20
C ALA A 12 5.91 13.30 15.92
N ASP A 13 5.46 13.79 14.77
CA ASP A 13 4.06 13.63 14.33
C ASP A 13 3.75 12.19 13.91
N ILE A 14 4.74 11.49 13.35
CA ILE A 14 4.61 10.13 12.83
C ILE A 14 5.84 9.31 13.23
N LEU A 15 5.63 8.12 13.77
CA LEU A 15 6.67 7.14 14.06
C LEU A 15 6.51 5.93 13.16
N ILE A 16 7.58 5.56 12.46
CA ILE A 16 7.58 4.42 11.53
C ILE A 16 8.64 3.39 11.96
N PRO A 17 8.30 2.44 12.86
CA PRO A 17 9.18 1.34 13.21
C PRO A 17 9.33 0.39 12.00
N ALA A 18 10.52 0.34 11.41
CA ALA A 18 10.79 -0.35 10.16
C ALA A 18 11.93 -1.38 10.23
N ALA A 19 12.44 -1.70 11.43
CA ALA A 19 13.64 -2.51 11.57
C ALA A 19 13.41 -3.85 12.27
N MET A 20 12.85 -3.85 13.47
CA MET A 20 12.77 -5.04 14.33
C MET A 20 11.39 -5.19 14.95
N GLU A 21 11.05 -6.43 15.28
CA GLU A 21 9.91 -6.79 16.09
C GLU A 21 10.06 -6.32 17.55
N LEU A 22 8.94 -6.10 18.24
CA LEU A 22 8.84 -5.82 19.68
C LEU A 22 9.72 -4.66 20.19
N VAL A 23 10.03 -3.70 19.30
CA VAL A 23 10.82 -2.51 19.68
C VAL A 23 10.02 -1.54 20.55
N ILE A 24 8.69 -1.53 20.40
CA ILE A 24 7.76 -0.81 21.26
C ILE A 24 7.06 -1.86 22.13
N ASN A 25 7.35 -1.80 23.41
CA ASN A 25 6.90 -2.78 24.39
C ASN A 25 6.44 -2.08 25.69
N LYS A 26 6.05 -2.86 26.69
CA LYS A 26 5.54 -2.36 27.96
C LYS A 26 6.50 -1.36 28.65
N GLU A 27 7.81 -1.47 28.44
CA GLU A 27 8.81 -0.66 29.15
C GLU A 27 8.94 0.75 28.58
N ASN A 28 8.60 0.94 27.29
CA ASN A 28 8.76 2.21 26.59
C ASN A 28 7.45 2.81 26.03
N ALA A 29 6.36 2.05 25.99
CA ALA A 29 5.09 2.52 25.43
C ALA A 29 4.58 3.81 26.08
N ASP A 30 4.72 3.95 27.39
CA ASP A 30 4.30 5.16 28.10
C ASP A 30 5.08 6.41 27.68
N LYS A 31 6.33 6.22 27.21
CA LYS A 31 7.21 7.32 26.80
C LYS A 31 7.01 7.76 25.34
N ILE A 32 6.28 6.97 24.55
CA ILE A 32 5.94 7.34 23.16
C ILE A 32 5.08 8.58 23.18
N LYS A 33 5.51 9.60 22.42
CA LYS A 33 4.85 10.91 22.32
C LYS A 33 4.06 11.08 21.03
N THR A 34 4.38 10.29 20.05
CA THR A 34 3.84 10.34 18.68
C THR A 34 2.35 9.96 18.67
N PRO A 35 1.47 10.74 18.03
CA PRO A 35 0.05 10.44 17.91
C PRO A 35 -0.27 9.36 16.87
N LEU A 36 0.64 9.09 15.93
CA LEU A 36 0.45 8.14 14.84
C LEU A 36 1.66 7.22 14.67
N ILE A 37 1.43 5.92 14.72
CA ILE A 37 2.43 4.88 14.45
C ILE A 37 2.06 4.15 13.16
N ILE A 38 3.04 3.93 12.27
CA ILE A 38 2.88 3.13 11.04
C ILE A 38 3.85 1.97 11.13
N GLU A 39 3.34 0.76 11.27
CA GLU A 39 4.15 -0.45 11.44
C GLU A 39 4.71 -0.96 10.11
N ALA A 40 5.90 -0.52 9.75
CA ALA A 40 6.59 -1.00 8.56
C ALA A 40 7.40 -2.29 8.79
N ALA A 41 7.79 -2.59 10.05
CA ALA A 41 8.31 -3.89 10.44
C ALA A 41 7.17 -4.86 10.78
N ASN A 42 7.46 -6.16 10.87
CA ASN A 42 6.51 -7.16 11.38
C ASN A 42 6.47 -7.12 12.90
N GLY A 43 5.29 -6.95 13.48
CA GLY A 43 5.07 -6.98 14.93
C GLY A 43 5.95 -6.03 15.75
N PRO A 44 6.15 -4.77 15.36
CA PRO A 44 7.05 -3.89 16.09
C PRO A 44 6.50 -3.43 17.43
N VAL A 45 5.17 -3.49 17.61
CA VAL A 45 4.47 -3.13 18.84
C VAL A 45 3.98 -4.40 19.53
N SER A 46 4.32 -4.59 20.82
CA SER A 46 3.80 -5.71 21.60
C SER A 46 2.33 -5.51 21.97
N SER A 47 1.62 -6.60 22.30
CA SER A 47 0.20 -6.54 22.70
C SER A 47 -0.01 -5.65 23.92
N GLU A 48 0.88 -5.71 24.90
CA GLU A 48 0.80 -4.88 26.10
C GLU A 48 1.06 -3.40 25.79
N ALA A 49 1.97 -3.13 24.85
CA ALA A 49 2.23 -1.76 24.38
C ALA A 49 1.04 -1.20 23.60
N ASP A 50 0.40 -2.03 22.78
CA ASP A 50 -0.79 -1.64 22.01
C ASP A 50 -1.94 -1.19 22.93
N GLU A 51 -2.18 -1.92 24.01
CA GLU A 51 -3.17 -1.52 25.02
C GLU A 51 -2.84 -0.17 25.69
N ILE A 52 -1.56 0.08 25.99
CA ILE A 52 -1.11 1.34 26.60
C ILE A 52 -1.29 2.49 25.61
N LEU A 53 -0.83 2.30 24.38
CA LEU A 53 -0.90 3.30 23.32
C LEU A 53 -2.35 3.64 22.94
N SER A 54 -3.21 2.63 22.87
CA SER A 54 -4.64 2.81 22.62
C SER A 54 -5.30 3.68 23.70
N LYS A 55 -4.98 3.44 24.98
CA LYS A 55 -5.48 4.28 26.10
C LYS A 55 -4.97 5.72 26.04
N LYS A 56 -3.80 5.94 25.43
CA LYS A 56 -3.25 7.28 25.18
C LYS A 56 -3.85 7.95 23.94
N GLY A 57 -4.71 7.27 23.19
CA GLY A 57 -5.29 7.77 21.94
C GLY A 57 -4.35 7.75 20.74
N VAL A 58 -3.25 6.99 20.81
CA VAL A 58 -2.33 6.81 19.68
C VAL A 58 -3.00 5.93 18.62
N ILE A 59 -3.00 6.39 17.38
CA ILE A 59 -3.50 5.61 16.25
C ILE A 59 -2.36 4.75 15.72
N ILE A 60 -2.63 3.45 15.53
CA ILE A 60 -1.67 2.52 14.94
C ILE A 60 -2.21 2.02 13.60
N ILE A 61 -1.46 2.29 12.52
CA ILE A 61 -1.68 1.62 11.24
C ILE A 61 -0.91 0.30 11.29
N PRO A 62 -1.62 -0.85 11.35
CA PRO A 62 -1.01 -2.13 11.67
C PRO A 62 -0.14 -2.66 10.53
N ASP A 63 0.87 -3.45 10.88
CA ASP A 63 1.78 -4.14 9.97
C ASP A 63 1.03 -5.00 8.94
N LEU A 64 -0.02 -5.68 9.37
CA LEU A 64 -0.91 -6.49 8.52
C LEU A 64 -1.38 -5.74 7.26
N TYR A 65 -1.45 -4.41 7.34
CA TYR A 65 -1.75 -3.53 6.21
C TYR A 65 -0.53 -2.74 5.74
N ALA A 66 0.17 -2.05 6.63
CA ALA A 66 1.17 -1.05 6.27
C ALA A 66 2.36 -1.64 5.49
N ASN A 67 2.83 -2.84 5.86
CA ASN A 67 3.96 -3.49 5.18
C ASN A 67 3.55 -4.43 4.04
N ALA A 68 2.25 -4.63 3.79
CA ALA A 68 1.74 -5.52 2.75
C ALA A 68 2.11 -5.12 1.33
N GLY A 69 2.51 -3.86 1.10
CA GLY A 69 2.93 -3.37 -0.21
C GLY A 69 4.09 -4.17 -0.81
N GLY A 70 5.08 -4.54 -0.01
CA GLY A 70 6.22 -5.33 -0.45
C GLY A 70 5.84 -6.70 -0.99
N VAL A 71 4.99 -7.44 -0.27
CA VAL A 71 4.52 -8.75 -0.71
C VAL A 71 3.58 -8.65 -1.92
N THR A 72 2.79 -7.59 -2.01
CA THR A 72 1.91 -7.34 -3.15
C THR A 72 2.72 -7.17 -4.45
N VAL A 73 3.80 -6.40 -4.40
CA VAL A 73 4.71 -6.23 -5.57
C VAL A 73 5.40 -7.55 -5.90
N SER A 74 5.85 -8.30 -4.91
CA SER A 74 6.44 -9.65 -5.12
C SER A 74 5.44 -10.61 -5.78
N TYR A 75 4.15 -10.52 -5.44
CA TYR A 75 3.09 -11.29 -6.09
C TYR A 75 2.91 -10.90 -7.55
N PHE A 76 2.96 -9.61 -7.90
CA PHE A 76 2.91 -9.17 -9.29
C PHE A 76 4.10 -9.71 -10.09
N GLU A 77 5.30 -9.70 -9.52
CA GLU A 77 6.48 -10.27 -10.14
C GLU A 77 6.35 -11.79 -10.34
N TRP A 78 5.82 -12.51 -9.36
CA TRP A 78 5.57 -13.94 -9.45
C TRP A 78 4.58 -14.28 -10.57
N ILE A 79 3.43 -13.58 -10.67
CA ILE A 79 2.46 -13.77 -11.77
C ILE A 79 3.11 -13.50 -13.13
N LYS A 80 3.89 -12.43 -13.24
CA LYS A 80 4.64 -12.09 -14.43
C LYS A 80 5.56 -13.24 -14.86
N ASN A 81 6.30 -13.80 -13.91
CA ASN A 81 7.22 -14.90 -14.16
C ASN A 81 6.48 -16.19 -14.58
N LEU A 82 5.35 -16.51 -13.95
CA LEU A 82 4.52 -17.66 -14.31
C LEU A 82 3.91 -17.52 -15.70
N SER A 83 3.34 -16.38 -16.02
CA SER A 83 2.64 -16.15 -17.28
C SER A 83 3.59 -16.02 -18.47
N ARG A 84 4.91 -15.86 -18.23
CA ARG A 84 5.93 -15.56 -19.24
C ARG A 84 5.57 -14.37 -20.15
N ILE A 85 4.57 -13.60 -19.76
CA ILE A 85 4.12 -12.38 -20.46
C ILE A 85 4.87 -11.21 -19.86
N ARG A 86 5.52 -10.40 -20.71
CA ARG A 86 6.06 -9.12 -20.28
C ARG A 86 4.90 -8.15 -20.11
N LEU A 87 4.47 -7.97 -18.85
CA LEU A 87 3.45 -6.98 -18.50
C LEU A 87 3.88 -5.63 -19.09
N GLY A 88 2.97 -4.98 -19.79
CA GLY A 88 3.23 -3.69 -20.42
C GLY A 88 3.60 -3.74 -21.91
N ARG A 89 4.15 -4.82 -22.45
CA ARG A 89 4.56 -4.84 -23.87
C ARG A 89 3.39 -4.81 -24.85
N LEU A 90 2.33 -5.59 -24.55
CA LEU A 90 1.10 -5.59 -25.35
C LEU A 90 0.33 -4.27 -25.17
N GLN A 91 0.24 -3.82 -23.91
CA GLN A 91 -0.45 -2.57 -23.57
C GLN A 91 0.29 -1.36 -24.15
N ARG A 92 1.62 -1.36 -24.11
CA ARG A 92 2.45 -0.31 -24.71
C ARG A 92 2.22 -0.23 -26.21
N ARG A 93 2.21 -1.35 -26.95
CA ARG A 93 1.92 -1.36 -28.41
C ARG A 93 0.51 -0.86 -28.71
N ALA A 94 -0.48 -1.23 -27.90
CA ALA A 94 -1.84 -0.73 -28.08
C ALA A 94 -1.90 0.78 -27.85
N GLN A 95 -1.23 1.30 -26.83
CA GLN A 95 -1.13 2.73 -26.55
C GLN A 95 -0.36 3.48 -27.64
N GLU A 96 0.78 2.96 -28.09
CA GLU A 96 1.55 3.54 -29.19
C GLU A 96 0.69 3.68 -30.46
N ASN A 97 -0.07 2.63 -30.82
CA ASN A 97 -0.98 2.67 -31.95
C ASN A 97 -2.11 3.72 -31.76
N GLN A 98 -2.71 3.75 -30.57
CA GLN A 98 -3.80 4.67 -30.25
C GLN A 98 -3.32 6.12 -30.27
N THR A 99 -2.14 6.37 -29.71
CA THR A 99 -1.49 7.69 -29.73
C THR A 99 -1.13 8.13 -31.14
N THR A 100 -0.60 7.22 -31.97
CA THR A 100 -0.29 7.51 -33.38
C THR A 100 -1.55 7.94 -34.13
N LEU A 101 -2.65 7.19 -34.00
CA LEU A 101 -3.92 7.56 -34.63
C LEU A 101 -4.45 8.92 -34.15
N MET A 102 -4.28 9.22 -32.85
CA MET A 102 -4.70 10.50 -32.28
C MET A 102 -3.85 11.66 -32.83
N ILE A 103 -2.54 11.48 -32.93
CA ILE A 103 -1.64 12.47 -33.54
C ILE A 103 -2.01 12.72 -35.03
N GLU A 104 -2.22 11.65 -35.79
CA GLU A 104 -2.64 11.77 -37.21
C GLU A 104 -3.99 12.49 -37.36
N ALA A 105 -4.95 12.21 -36.45
CA ALA A 105 -6.22 12.92 -36.49
C ALA A 105 -6.07 14.41 -36.17
N LEU A 106 -5.26 14.75 -35.15
CA LEU A 106 -4.95 16.16 -34.82
C LEU A 106 -4.26 16.89 -35.96
N GLU A 107 -3.28 16.27 -36.60
CA GLU A 107 -2.60 16.86 -37.76
C GLU A 107 -3.58 17.12 -38.92
N LYS A 108 -4.49 16.19 -39.20
CA LYS A 108 -5.52 16.37 -40.22
C LYS A 108 -6.53 17.46 -39.86
N MET A 109 -6.91 17.57 -38.59
CA MET A 109 -7.89 18.58 -38.13
C MET A 109 -7.30 19.99 -38.10
N THR A 110 -6.03 20.13 -37.73
CA THR A 110 -5.38 21.43 -37.54
C THR A 110 -4.64 21.90 -38.79
N GLY A 111 -4.32 21.00 -39.72
CA GLY A 111 -3.48 21.29 -40.88
C GLY A 111 -1.99 21.55 -40.51
N SER A 112 -1.63 21.34 -39.24
CA SER A 112 -0.28 21.57 -38.71
C SER A 112 0.33 20.25 -38.28
N LYS A 113 1.67 20.09 -38.44
CA LYS A 113 2.37 18.92 -37.92
C LYS A 113 2.45 18.96 -36.40
N PHE A 114 2.29 17.80 -35.77
CA PHE A 114 2.50 17.64 -34.34
C PHE A 114 3.99 17.91 -34.03
N PRO A 115 4.31 18.74 -33.00
CA PRO A 115 5.70 19.07 -32.68
C PRO A 115 6.49 17.83 -32.29
N ASP A 116 7.65 17.62 -32.93
CA ASP A 116 8.47 16.41 -32.69
C ASP A 116 8.95 16.29 -31.25
N GLU A 117 9.19 17.42 -30.55
CA GLU A 117 9.59 17.46 -29.14
C GLU A 117 8.58 16.83 -28.19
N TYR A 118 7.29 16.85 -28.54
CA TYR A 118 6.21 16.23 -27.73
C TYR A 118 5.83 14.84 -28.24
N LYS A 119 6.19 14.51 -29.46
CA LYS A 119 5.82 13.24 -30.11
C LYS A 119 6.39 12.04 -29.34
N ASP A 120 7.68 12.09 -28.99
CA ASP A 120 8.36 11.04 -28.23
C ASP A 120 7.80 10.91 -26.82
N LEU A 121 7.49 12.03 -26.15
CA LEU A 121 6.90 12.06 -24.82
C LEU A 121 5.51 11.41 -24.79
N VAL A 122 4.66 11.71 -25.78
CA VAL A 122 3.29 11.19 -25.86
C VAL A 122 3.26 9.74 -26.34
N MET A 123 4.25 9.33 -27.17
CA MET A 123 4.38 7.95 -27.66
C MET A 123 5.04 6.99 -26.67
N GLN A 124 5.68 7.49 -25.61
CA GLN A 124 6.50 6.68 -24.71
C GLN A 124 5.71 5.63 -23.91
N GLY A 125 4.38 5.72 -23.85
CA GLY A 125 3.51 4.74 -23.19
C GLY A 125 3.90 4.49 -21.71
N SER A 126 3.03 3.83 -20.94
CA SER A 126 3.31 3.49 -19.55
C SER A 126 4.46 2.49 -19.42
N ALA A 127 5.46 2.82 -18.63
CA ALA A 127 6.52 1.88 -18.27
C ALA A 127 5.94 0.76 -17.37
N GLU A 128 6.59 -0.41 -17.33
CA GLU A 128 6.18 -1.50 -16.46
C GLU A 128 6.09 -1.07 -14.99
N ILE A 129 6.99 -0.18 -14.56
CA ILE A 129 7.00 0.36 -13.20
C ILE A 129 5.74 1.17 -12.89
N ASP A 130 5.17 1.87 -13.88
CA ASP A 130 3.97 2.68 -13.69
C ASP A 130 2.74 1.79 -13.50
N LEU A 131 2.68 0.65 -14.21
CA LEU A 131 1.64 -0.36 -14.01
C LEU A 131 1.71 -1.00 -12.62
N VAL A 132 2.93 -1.34 -12.17
CA VAL A 132 3.14 -1.90 -10.83
C VAL A 132 2.75 -0.89 -9.75
N ARG A 133 3.15 0.39 -9.90
CA ARG A 133 2.79 1.46 -8.97
C ARG A 133 1.29 1.68 -8.92
N SER A 134 0.63 1.76 -10.08
CA SER A 134 -0.82 1.91 -10.15
C SER A 134 -1.55 0.74 -9.50
N GLY A 135 -1.17 -0.50 -9.83
CA GLY A 135 -1.77 -1.69 -9.22
C GLY A 135 -1.53 -1.79 -7.71
N LEU A 136 -0.36 -1.36 -7.23
CA LEU A 136 -0.06 -1.27 -5.81
C LEU A 136 -0.93 -0.20 -5.13
N GLU A 137 -0.99 0.99 -5.70
CA GLU A 137 -1.79 2.09 -5.16
C GLU A 137 -3.28 1.70 -5.05
N ASP A 138 -3.85 1.13 -6.11
CA ASP A 138 -5.24 0.67 -6.12
C ASP A 138 -5.47 -0.40 -5.04
N THR A 139 -4.57 -1.38 -4.93
CA THR A 139 -4.69 -2.46 -3.93
C THR A 139 -4.64 -1.92 -2.51
N MET A 140 -3.68 -1.04 -2.23
CA MET A 140 -3.52 -0.46 -0.89
C MET A 140 -4.68 0.45 -0.54
N ARG A 141 -5.09 1.35 -1.44
CA ARG A 141 -6.20 2.27 -1.23
C ARG A 141 -7.51 1.54 -0.96
N ASN A 142 -7.89 0.60 -1.84
CA ASN A 142 -9.12 -0.19 -1.68
C ASN A 142 -9.12 -1.01 -0.39
N THR A 143 -7.96 -1.55 -0.01
CA THR A 143 -7.84 -2.31 1.25
C THR A 143 -8.02 -1.40 2.46
N TYR A 144 -7.45 -0.19 2.44
CA TYR A 144 -7.62 0.78 3.52
C TYR A 144 -9.09 1.21 3.66
N GLU A 145 -9.78 1.46 2.56
CA GLU A 145 -11.21 1.80 2.57
C GLU A 145 -12.05 0.72 3.24
N VAL A 146 -11.81 -0.56 2.90
CA VAL A 146 -12.52 -1.69 3.52
C VAL A 146 -12.22 -1.79 5.03
N ILE A 147 -10.95 -1.64 5.43
CA ILE A 147 -10.56 -1.68 6.85
C ILE A 147 -11.20 -0.51 7.61
N SER A 148 -11.15 0.69 7.05
CA SER A 148 -11.72 1.90 7.64
C SER A 148 -13.24 1.81 7.77
N GLU A 149 -13.90 1.20 6.78
CA GLU A 149 -15.34 0.96 6.83
C GLU A 149 -15.72 0.03 7.99
N VAL A 150 -14.96 -1.06 8.20
CA VAL A 150 -15.17 -1.96 9.34
C VAL A 150 -14.93 -1.23 10.65
N TRP A 151 -13.86 -0.44 10.76
CA TRP A 151 -13.55 0.35 11.95
C TRP A 151 -14.68 1.32 12.32
N ASN A 152 -15.23 2.01 11.32
CA ASN A 152 -16.27 3.02 11.56
C ASN A 152 -17.66 2.43 11.81
N LYS A 153 -17.96 1.25 11.27
CA LYS A 153 -19.33 0.68 11.31
C LYS A 153 -19.49 -0.47 12.30
N ASN A 154 -18.41 -1.15 12.69
CA ASN A 154 -18.50 -2.32 13.57
C ASN A 154 -18.18 -1.93 15.02
N PRO A 155 -19.14 -2.02 15.96
CA PRO A 155 -18.94 -1.64 17.35
C PRO A 155 -17.91 -2.52 18.10
N ASN A 156 -17.54 -3.67 17.53
CA ASN A 156 -16.52 -4.56 18.07
C ASN A 156 -15.12 -4.28 17.51
N ALA A 157 -15.00 -3.38 16.55
CA ALA A 157 -13.74 -2.99 15.94
C ALA A 157 -13.20 -1.72 16.63
N ASN A 158 -12.46 -1.92 17.71
CA ASN A 158 -11.98 -0.81 18.55
C ASN A 158 -10.85 0.01 17.90
N ASP A 159 -10.13 -0.58 16.93
CA ASP A 159 -8.96 0.00 16.27
C ASP A 159 -8.78 -0.56 14.85
N LEU A 160 -7.81 0.00 14.11
CA LEU A 160 -7.48 -0.43 12.76
C LEU A 160 -6.88 -1.83 12.71
N ARG A 161 -6.15 -2.28 13.75
CA ARG A 161 -5.59 -3.63 13.83
C ARG A 161 -6.69 -4.68 13.92
N THR A 162 -7.62 -4.49 14.85
CA THR A 162 -8.80 -5.36 15.00
C THR A 162 -9.61 -5.39 13.70
N SER A 163 -9.82 -4.25 13.08
CA SER A 163 -10.54 -4.13 11.80
C SER A 163 -9.85 -4.88 10.66
N ALA A 164 -8.53 -4.72 10.52
CA ALA A 164 -7.73 -5.42 9.52
C ALA A 164 -7.76 -6.94 9.74
N MET A 165 -7.71 -7.39 10.98
CA MET A 165 -7.82 -8.80 11.34
C MET A 165 -9.21 -9.36 11.00
N MET A 166 -10.28 -8.64 11.32
CA MET A 166 -11.66 -9.04 10.96
C MET A 166 -11.82 -9.18 9.44
N VAL A 167 -11.33 -8.22 8.67
CA VAL A 167 -11.35 -8.28 7.19
C VAL A 167 -10.59 -9.50 6.69
N SER A 168 -9.40 -9.76 7.22
CA SER A 168 -8.55 -10.87 6.80
C SER A 168 -9.17 -12.23 7.11
N VAL A 169 -9.66 -12.42 8.35
CA VAL A 169 -10.34 -13.66 8.77
C VAL A 169 -11.59 -13.89 7.92
N LYS A 170 -12.38 -12.84 7.67
CA LYS A 170 -13.56 -12.96 6.83
C LYS A 170 -13.22 -13.41 5.41
N ARG A 171 -12.18 -12.85 4.80
CA ARG A 171 -11.73 -13.27 3.44
C ARG A 171 -11.31 -14.74 3.39
N VAL A 172 -10.62 -15.22 4.43
CA VAL A 172 -10.25 -16.63 4.54
C VAL A 172 -11.49 -17.50 4.68
N MET A 173 -12.43 -17.14 5.57
CA MET A 173 -13.70 -17.85 5.73
C MET A 173 -14.49 -17.92 4.42
N ASP A 174 -14.66 -16.79 3.74
CA ASP A 174 -15.38 -16.73 2.46
C ASP A 174 -14.75 -17.65 1.40
N SER A 175 -13.40 -17.77 1.41
CA SER A 175 -12.68 -18.70 0.53
C SER A 175 -12.98 -20.17 0.88
N TYR A 176 -12.96 -20.54 2.16
CA TYR A 176 -13.32 -21.90 2.59
C TYR A 176 -14.76 -22.24 2.20
N HIS A 177 -15.71 -21.35 2.48
CA HIS A 177 -17.11 -21.54 2.08
C HIS A 177 -17.27 -21.71 0.57
N SER A 178 -16.53 -20.96 -0.24
CA SER A 178 -16.58 -21.08 -1.70
C SER A 178 -16.06 -22.45 -2.21
N LEU A 179 -15.20 -23.10 -1.44
CA LEU A 179 -14.68 -24.43 -1.71
C LEU A 179 -15.58 -25.55 -1.18
N GLY A 180 -16.66 -25.22 -0.45
CA GLY A 180 -17.56 -26.19 0.14
C GLY A 180 -17.03 -26.84 1.42
N LEU A 181 -16.09 -26.18 2.11
CA LEU A 181 -15.47 -26.62 3.36
C LEU A 181 -16.08 -25.89 4.58
#